data_7da379b500532f12e4e8cb984d0979c0
#
_entry.id   7da379b500532f12e4e8cb984d0979c0
#
_cell.length_a   1.000
_cell.length_b   1.000
_cell.length_c   1.000
_cell.angle_alpha   90.00
_cell.angle_beta   90.00
_cell.angle_gamma   90.00
#
_symmetry.space_group_name_H-M   'P 1'
#
loop_
_entity.id
_entity.type
_entity.pdbx_description
1 polymer ?
#
loop_
_entity_poly.entity_id
_entity_poly.type
_entity_poly.pdbx_seq_one_letter_code
_entity_poly.pdbx_strand_id
1 'polypeptide(L)'
;ELGQNKVAYKSFVSSPFAEDIAKHYGVQLKNVPTGFKNIAREMEVLKQAGREDDFLFGFEESLGYLYGTYTRDKDGVLATQMICLIAAYLKTQGESLFDRLEDLHHMLGYVKSKGTAIEFTAEKDRITMAKIMEDLFENKLTTLMGQALAIDDEFRELNMFRASMEKGHQFIIRPSGTELKVKIYAFAKGSSEEEADKEAEKMI
;
A
#
# COMPACT_ATOMS: atom_id res chain seq x y z
N GLU A 1 13.57 -16.94 -13.81
CA GLU A 1 12.88 -15.80 -14.45
C GLU A 1 11.40 -15.88 -14.12
N LEU A 2 10.82 -14.81 -13.58
CA LEU A 2 9.38 -14.68 -13.42
C LEU A 2 8.78 -14.56 -14.82
N GLY A 3 7.77 -15.39 -15.15
CA GLY A 3 7.12 -15.39 -16.47
C GLY A 3 6.59 -13.99 -16.84
N GLN A 4 6.63 -13.64 -18.14
CA GLN A 4 6.40 -12.28 -18.66
C GLN A 4 5.04 -11.64 -18.34
N ASN A 5 4.06 -12.38 -17.81
CA ASN A 5 2.69 -11.88 -17.58
C ASN A 5 2.26 -11.89 -16.11
N LYS A 6 3.21 -12.10 -15.18
CA LYS A 6 2.87 -12.18 -13.75
C LYS A 6 2.39 -10.84 -13.21
N VAL A 7 1.33 -10.89 -12.42
CA VAL A 7 0.72 -9.73 -11.80
C VAL A 7 0.59 -9.93 -10.30
N ALA A 8 1.00 -8.91 -9.55
CA ALA A 8 0.77 -8.82 -8.12
C ALA A 8 -0.28 -7.73 -7.83
N TYR A 9 -0.93 -7.83 -6.69
CA TYR A 9 -1.96 -6.88 -6.26
C TYR A 9 -1.68 -6.39 -4.85
N LYS A 10 -1.88 -5.10 -4.61
CA LYS A 10 -1.83 -4.53 -3.27
C LYS A 10 -2.98 -3.58 -3.02
N SER A 11 -3.31 -3.35 -1.74
CA SER A 11 -4.24 -2.29 -1.40
C SER A 11 -3.63 -0.91 -1.68
N PHE A 12 -4.46 0.09 -2.01
CA PHE A 12 -4.01 1.47 -2.24
C PHE A 12 -3.19 2.04 -1.07
N VAL A 13 -3.48 1.60 0.14
CA VAL A 13 -2.85 2.09 1.38
C VAL A 13 -1.63 1.28 1.81
N SER A 14 -1.26 0.25 1.06
CA SER A 14 0.00 -0.46 1.25
C SER A 14 1.16 0.34 0.65
N SER A 15 2.36 0.15 1.20
CA SER A 15 3.55 0.93 0.83
C SER A 15 3.78 1.01 -0.68
N PRO A 16 4.04 2.21 -1.23
CA PRO A 16 4.41 2.38 -2.62
C PRO A 16 5.81 1.81 -2.95
N PHE A 17 6.63 1.48 -1.95
CA PHE A 17 7.91 0.81 -2.18
C PHE A 17 7.75 -0.51 -2.94
N ALA A 18 6.63 -1.21 -2.75
CA ALA A 18 6.32 -2.42 -3.52
C ALA A 18 6.17 -2.15 -5.03
N GLU A 19 5.76 -0.93 -5.43
CA GLU A 19 5.67 -0.53 -6.85
C GLU A 19 7.08 -0.38 -7.44
N ASP A 20 8.00 0.23 -6.70
CA ASP A 20 9.39 0.37 -7.11
C ASP A 20 10.06 -1.00 -7.23
N ILE A 21 9.83 -1.91 -6.27
CA ILE A 21 10.32 -3.30 -6.31
C ILE A 21 9.73 -4.05 -7.51
N ALA A 22 8.43 -4.01 -7.70
CA ALA A 22 7.77 -4.71 -8.81
C ALA A 22 8.30 -4.25 -10.16
N LYS A 23 8.46 -2.93 -10.33
CA LYS A 23 9.04 -2.33 -11.54
C LYS A 23 10.47 -2.81 -11.78
N HIS A 24 11.29 -2.88 -10.73
CA HIS A 24 12.67 -3.36 -10.82
C HIS A 24 12.74 -4.82 -11.31
N TYR A 25 11.87 -5.68 -10.82
CA TYR A 25 11.81 -7.10 -11.21
C TYR A 25 10.93 -7.39 -12.43
N GLY A 26 10.38 -6.37 -13.09
CA GLY A 26 9.54 -6.54 -14.28
C GLY A 26 8.19 -7.20 -14.00
N VAL A 27 7.69 -7.10 -12.77
CA VAL A 27 6.37 -7.60 -12.35
C VAL A 27 5.34 -6.49 -12.49
N GLN A 28 4.20 -6.79 -13.09
CA GLN A 28 3.07 -5.87 -13.07
C GLN A 28 2.47 -5.83 -11.66
N LEU A 29 2.44 -4.65 -11.02
CA LEU A 29 1.74 -4.43 -9.76
C LEU A 29 0.51 -3.58 -9.98
N LYS A 30 -0.65 -4.04 -9.50
CA LYS A 30 -1.91 -3.32 -9.55
C LYS A 30 -2.39 -2.96 -8.15
N ASN A 31 -2.86 -1.74 -8.02
CA ASN A 31 -3.49 -1.24 -6.81
C ASN A 31 -4.99 -1.54 -6.83
N VAL A 32 -5.54 -1.97 -5.70
CA VAL A 32 -6.97 -2.24 -5.50
C VAL A 32 -7.49 -1.55 -4.24
N PRO A 33 -8.81 -1.31 -4.13
CA PRO A 33 -9.40 -0.82 -2.89
C PRO A 33 -9.08 -1.73 -1.70
N THR A 34 -9.07 -1.16 -0.50
CA THR A 34 -8.84 -1.90 0.75
C THR A 34 -9.89 -2.99 0.96
N GLY A 35 -9.45 -4.11 1.52
CA GLY A 35 -10.23 -5.31 1.75
C GLY A 35 -9.89 -6.40 0.75
N PHE A 36 -9.43 -7.54 1.28
CA PHE A 36 -8.90 -8.67 0.48
C PHE A 36 -9.87 -9.19 -0.59
N LYS A 37 -11.18 -8.97 -0.40
CA LYS A 37 -12.22 -9.25 -1.41
C LYS A 37 -11.96 -8.56 -2.77
N ASN A 38 -11.25 -7.43 -2.78
CA ASN A 38 -10.92 -6.72 -4.01
C ASN A 38 -9.76 -7.42 -4.74
N ILE A 39 -8.78 -7.93 -4.01
CA ILE A 39 -7.74 -8.82 -4.58
C ILE A 39 -8.40 -10.10 -5.12
N ALA A 40 -9.28 -10.73 -4.34
CA ALA A 40 -10.02 -11.91 -4.76
C ALA A 40 -10.84 -11.69 -6.05
N ARG A 41 -11.44 -10.49 -6.21
CA ARG A 41 -12.16 -10.11 -7.44
C ARG A 41 -11.22 -10.08 -8.64
N GLU A 42 -10.04 -9.49 -8.50
CA GLU A 42 -9.05 -9.46 -9.58
C GLU A 42 -8.57 -10.87 -9.96
N MET A 43 -8.43 -11.76 -8.98
CA MET A 43 -8.13 -13.17 -9.25
C MET A 43 -9.23 -13.83 -10.07
N GLU A 44 -10.51 -13.56 -9.78
CA GLU A 44 -11.62 -14.07 -10.58
C GLU A 44 -11.63 -13.50 -12.01
N VAL A 45 -11.27 -12.23 -12.18
CA VAL A 45 -11.11 -11.62 -13.52
C VAL A 45 -10.01 -12.35 -14.30
N LEU A 46 -8.88 -12.62 -13.68
CA LEU A 46 -7.80 -13.41 -14.32
C LEU A 46 -8.28 -14.81 -14.67
N LYS A 47 -8.98 -15.49 -13.77
CA LYS A 47 -9.53 -16.84 -14.02
C LYS A 47 -10.50 -16.87 -15.20
N GLN A 48 -11.44 -15.93 -15.26
CA GLN A 48 -12.39 -15.82 -16.35
C GLN A 48 -11.71 -15.55 -17.70
N ALA A 49 -10.56 -14.87 -17.67
CA ALA A 49 -9.72 -14.63 -18.84
C ALA A 49 -8.80 -15.81 -19.22
N GLY A 50 -8.87 -16.94 -18.50
CA GLY A 50 -7.95 -18.08 -18.69
C GLY A 50 -6.51 -17.78 -18.29
N ARG A 51 -6.29 -16.82 -17.40
CA ARG A 51 -5.00 -16.28 -16.97
C ARG A 51 -4.77 -16.41 -15.46
N GLU A 52 -5.43 -17.38 -14.82
CA GLU A 52 -5.35 -17.57 -13.35
C GLU A 52 -3.90 -17.75 -12.89
N ASP A 53 -3.08 -18.44 -13.69
CA ASP A 53 -1.66 -18.64 -13.40
C ASP A 53 -0.81 -17.36 -13.46
N ASP A 54 -1.33 -16.26 -14.00
CA ASP A 54 -0.63 -14.97 -13.99
C ASP A 54 -0.64 -14.31 -12.61
N PHE A 55 -1.57 -14.70 -11.72
CA PHE A 55 -1.56 -14.21 -10.35
C PHE A 55 -0.30 -14.66 -9.63
N LEU A 56 0.49 -13.70 -9.16
CA LEU A 56 1.73 -13.95 -8.43
C LEU A 56 1.54 -13.86 -6.93
N PHE A 57 1.04 -12.70 -6.48
CA PHE A 57 0.96 -12.37 -5.06
C PHE A 57 -0.08 -11.27 -4.81
N GLY A 58 -0.76 -11.35 -3.68
CA GLY A 58 -1.67 -10.32 -3.21
C GLY A 58 -1.41 -9.96 -1.77
N PHE A 59 -1.46 -8.65 -1.42
CA PHE A 59 -1.24 -8.27 -0.03
C PHE A 59 -1.89 -6.94 0.38
N GLU A 60 -2.08 -6.81 1.68
CA GLU A 60 -2.52 -5.61 2.37
C GLU A 60 -1.61 -5.33 3.56
N GLU A 61 -1.41 -4.05 3.92
CA GLU A 61 -0.60 -3.64 5.07
C GLU A 61 -1.12 -4.18 6.41
N SER A 62 -2.41 -4.52 6.47
CA SER A 62 -3.09 -5.08 7.64
C SER A 62 -2.92 -6.60 7.76
N LEU A 63 -1.72 -7.11 7.48
CA LEU A 63 -1.32 -8.52 7.62
C LEU A 63 -2.11 -9.49 6.74
N GLY A 64 -2.55 -9.05 5.58
CA GLY A 64 -3.22 -9.88 4.59
C GLY A 64 -2.26 -10.25 3.46
N TYR A 65 -1.98 -11.53 3.28
CA TYR A 65 -1.08 -12.04 2.25
C TYR A 65 -1.65 -13.27 1.58
N LEU A 66 -1.44 -13.40 0.26
CA LEU A 66 -1.75 -14.61 -0.48
C LEU A 66 -0.74 -14.82 -1.59
N TYR A 67 -0.22 -16.03 -1.69
CA TYR A 67 0.56 -16.54 -2.81
C TYR A 67 -0.18 -17.72 -3.44
N GLY A 68 -0.31 -17.73 -4.78
CA GLY A 68 -1.00 -18.80 -5.49
C GLY A 68 -2.54 -18.63 -5.51
N THR A 69 -3.24 -19.59 -6.12
CA THR A 69 -4.63 -19.45 -6.56
C THR A 69 -5.61 -20.41 -5.87
N TYR A 70 -5.18 -21.18 -4.88
CA TYR A 70 -5.96 -22.23 -4.21
C TYR A 70 -7.09 -21.70 -3.30
N THR A 71 -7.03 -20.42 -2.89
CA THR A 71 -8.05 -19.75 -2.09
C THR A 71 -8.33 -18.34 -2.63
N ARG A 72 -9.38 -17.69 -2.10
CA ARG A 72 -9.78 -16.32 -2.44
C ARG A 72 -9.72 -15.38 -1.22
N ASP A 73 -9.02 -15.80 -0.19
CA ASP A 73 -8.77 -14.97 0.99
C ASP A 73 -7.31 -15.14 1.43
N LYS A 74 -6.86 -14.24 2.27
CA LYS A 74 -5.52 -14.19 2.83
C LYS A 74 -5.16 -15.47 3.61
N ASP A 75 -3.94 -15.92 3.46
CA ASP A 75 -3.39 -17.08 4.17
C ASP A 75 -2.09 -16.72 4.89
N GLY A 76 -2.20 -16.51 6.20
CA GLY A 76 -1.06 -16.20 7.06
C GLY A 76 -0.12 -17.39 7.27
N VAL A 77 -0.62 -18.62 7.16
CA VAL A 77 0.21 -19.83 7.30
C VAL A 77 1.16 -19.93 6.13
N LEU A 78 0.63 -19.82 4.91
CA LEU A 78 1.46 -19.83 3.70
C LEU A 78 2.44 -18.64 3.68
N ALA A 79 1.99 -17.45 4.07
CA ALA A 79 2.86 -16.28 4.16
C ALA A 79 4.04 -16.51 5.12
N THR A 80 3.78 -17.13 6.28
CA THR A 80 4.81 -17.50 7.25
C THR A 80 5.78 -18.52 6.67
N GLN A 81 5.28 -19.54 5.97
CA GLN A 81 6.15 -20.51 5.29
C GLN A 81 7.04 -19.85 4.24
N MET A 82 6.47 -18.96 3.42
CA MET A 82 7.22 -18.25 2.38
C MET A 82 8.35 -17.39 2.97
N ILE A 83 8.07 -16.61 4.02
CA ILE A 83 9.11 -15.77 4.64
C ILE A 83 10.20 -16.60 5.31
N CYS A 84 9.85 -17.75 5.92
CA CYS A 84 10.83 -18.69 6.47
C CYS A 84 11.72 -19.29 5.38
N LEU A 85 11.14 -19.66 4.23
CA LEU A 85 11.91 -20.19 3.09
C LEU A 85 12.85 -19.13 2.52
N ILE A 86 12.39 -17.90 2.37
CA ILE A 86 13.22 -16.77 1.91
C ILE A 86 14.37 -16.54 2.90
N ALA A 87 14.08 -16.49 4.20
CA ALA A 87 15.10 -16.32 5.24
C ALA A 87 16.15 -17.46 5.22
N ALA A 88 15.69 -18.72 5.07
CA ALA A 88 16.58 -19.87 4.97
C ALA A 88 17.46 -19.80 3.72
N TYR A 89 16.89 -19.44 2.58
CA TYR A 89 17.64 -19.24 1.33
C TYR A 89 18.70 -18.14 1.48
N LEU A 90 18.33 -16.96 1.98
CA LEU A 90 19.26 -15.85 2.19
C LEU A 90 20.39 -16.23 3.12
N LYS A 91 20.10 -16.99 4.18
CA LYS A 91 21.12 -17.50 5.09
C LYS A 91 22.15 -18.37 4.38
N THR A 92 21.80 -19.13 3.34
CA THR A 92 22.77 -19.91 2.55
C THR A 92 23.70 -19.01 1.72
N GLN A 93 23.30 -17.76 1.48
CA GLN A 93 24.11 -16.74 0.80
C GLN A 93 24.91 -15.87 1.79
N GLY A 94 24.79 -16.11 3.10
CA GLY A 94 25.37 -15.28 4.14
C GLY A 94 24.62 -13.98 4.41
N GLU A 95 23.37 -13.89 3.97
CA GLU A 95 22.51 -12.72 4.10
C GLU A 95 21.35 -12.97 5.07
N SER A 96 20.79 -11.91 5.63
CA SER A 96 19.54 -11.90 6.38
C SER A 96 18.42 -11.21 5.58
N LEU A 97 17.18 -11.29 6.07
CA LEU A 97 16.07 -10.50 5.54
C LEU A 97 16.31 -8.99 5.64
N PHE A 98 17.00 -8.55 6.69
CA PHE A 98 17.35 -7.14 6.87
C PHE A 98 18.38 -6.69 5.85
N ASP A 99 19.43 -7.48 5.61
CA ASP A 99 20.42 -7.17 4.58
C ASP A 99 19.76 -7.04 3.21
N ARG A 100 18.87 -7.96 2.88
CA ARG A 100 18.12 -7.91 1.61
C ARG A 100 17.20 -6.69 1.51
N LEU A 101 16.53 -6.31 2.59
CA LEU A 101 15.70 -5.11 2.62
C LEU A 101 16.55 -3.85 2.45
N GLU A 102 17.70 -3.80 3.10
CA GLU A 102 18.63 -2.68 3.00
C GLU A 102 19.21 -2.55 1.58
N ASP A 103 19.56 -3.66 0.94
CA ASP A 103 19.99 -3.68 -0.46
C ASP A 103 18.91 -3.10 -1.38
N LEU A 104 17.65 -3.45 -1.16
CA LEU A 104 16.53 -2.90 -1.91
C LEU A 104 16.39 -1.40 -1.68
N HIS A 105 16.55 -0.93 -0.45
CA HIS A 105 16.52 0.50 -0.13
C HIS A 105 17.69 1.25 -0.77
N HIS A 106 18.90 0.71 -0.72
CA HIS A 106 20.05 1.30 -1.41
C HIS A 106 19.85 1.39 -2.93
N MET A 107 19.20 0.39 -3.51
CA MET A 107 18.97 0.32 -4.96
C MET A 107 17.82 1.23 -5.42
N LEU A 108 16.74 1.32 -4.66
CA LEU A 108 15.46 1.91 -5.08
C LEU A 108 15.08 3.19 -4.31
N GLY A 109 15.86 3.54 -3.28
CA GLY A 109 15.57 4.63 -2.34
C GLY A 109 14.77 4.16 -1.14
N TYR A 110 14.82 4.96 -0.09
CA TYR A 110 14.11 4.67 1.16
C TYR A 110 12.67 5.17 1.12
N VAL A 111 11.74 4.33 1.55
CA VAL A 111 10.33 4.68 1.69
C VAL A 111 9.87 4.33 3.10
N LYS A 112 9.43 5.33 3.86
CA LYS A 112 8.81 5.13 5.18
C LYS A 112 7.31 5.34 5.10
N SER A 113 6.59 4.47 5.79
CA SER A 113 5.14 4.53 5.93
C SER A 113 4.77 4.81 7.36
N LYS A 114 3.98 5.85 7.59
CA LYS A 114 3.38 6.15 8.90
C LYS A 114 1.86 6.23 8.75
N GLY A 115 1.16 5.85 9.81
CA GLY A 115 -0.29 5.91 9.85
C GLY A 115 -0.78 6.43 11.18
N THR A 116 -1.84 7.24 11.13
CA THR A 116 -2.59 7.67 12.30
C THR A 116 -4.08 7.64 12.02
N ALA A 117 -4.89 7.88 13.02
CA ALA A 117 -6.34 7.95 12.87
C ALA A 117 -6.93 9.01 13.81
N ILE A 118 -7.94 9.69 13.31
CA ILE A 118 -8.83 10.52 14.14
C ILE A 118 -9.99 9.62 14.54
N GLU A 119 -10.10 9.32 15.83
CA GLU A 119 -11.15 8.46 16.38
C GLU A 119 -12.35 9.28 16.86
N PHE A 120 -13.53 8.74 16.67
CA PHE A 120 -14.79 9.31 17.09
C PHE A 120 -15.52 8.32 18.01
N THR A 121 -16.30 8.85 18.95
CA THR A 121 -16.90 8.03 20.00
C THR A 121 -18.42 7.87 19.89
N ALA A 122 -19.06 8.69 19.08
CA ALA A 122 -20.52 8.70 18.97
C ALA A 122 -20.97 8.46 17.51
N GLU A 123 -22.04 7.69 17.32
CA GLU A 123 -22.59 7.38 15.99
C GLU A 123 -22.95 8.64 15.19
N LYS A 124 -23.40 9.71 15.87
CA LYS A 124 -23.64 11.02 15.24
C LYS A 124 -22.41 11.61 14.56
N ASP A 125 -21.20 11.19 14.94
CA ASP A 125 -19.95 11.69 14.38
C ASP A 125 -19.68 11.16 12.97
N ARG A 126 -20.48 10.19 12.47
CA ARG A 126 -20.46 9.82 11.04
C ARG A 126 -20.72 11.00 10.12
N ILE A 127 -21.56 11.92 10.55
CA ILE A 127 -21.81 13.18 9.81
C ILE A 127 -20.53 14.01 9.77
N THR A 128 -19.82 14.09 10.90
CA THR A 128 -18.54 14.82 10.97
C THR A 128 -17.48 14.16 10.08
N MET A 129 -17.39 12.83 10.08
CA MET A 129 -16.49 12.10 9.18
C MET A 129 -16.80 12.37 7.70
N ALA A 130 -18.09 12.35 7.32
CA ALA A 130 -18.50 12.64 5.95
C ALA A 130 -18.15 14.09 5.57
N LYS A 131 -18.38 15.05 6.48
CA LYS A 131 -18.05 16.45 6.27
C LYS A 131 -16.54 16.68 6.12
N ILE A 132 -15.69 15.99 6.89
CA ILE A 132 -14.23 16.06 6.72
C ILE A 132 -13.85 15.66 5.30
N MET A 133 -14.41 14.57 4.79
CA MET A 133 -14.11 14.12 3.43
C MET A 133 -14.63 15.11 2.37
N GLU A 134 -15.84 15.63 2.54
CA GLU A 134 -16.41 16.65 1.66
C GLU A 134 -15.53 17.91 1.63
N ASP A 135 -15.15 18.43 2.80
CA ASP A 135 -14.29 19.60 2.92
C ASP A 135 -12.91 19.38 2.25
N LEU A 136 -12.32 18.20 2.38
CA LEU A 136 -11.07 17.85 1.70
C LEU A 136 -11.22 17.89 0.17
N PHE A 137 -12.32 17.37 -0.36
CA PHE A 137 -12.57 17.33 -1.79
C PHE A 137 -12.98 18.69 -2.38
N GLU A 138 -13.74 19.50 -1.64
CA GLU A 138 -14.27 20.77 -2.15
C GLU A 138 -13.35 21.96 -1.89
N ASN A 139 -12.76 22.04 -0.71
CA ASN A 139 -11.88 23.13 -0.32
C ASN A 139 -10.46 23.00 -0.86
N LYS A 140 -10.20 21.88 -1.58
CA LYS A 140 -8.94 21.57 -2.26
C LYS A 140 -7.74 21.94 -1.40
N LEU A 141 -7.39 21.05 -0.49
CA LEU A 141 -6.09 21.12 0.17
C LEU A 141 -5.01 21.11 -0.94
N THR A 142 -4.55 22.28 -1.33
CA THR A 142 -3.64 22.43 -2.49
C THR A 142 -2.18 22.42 -2.08
N THR A 143 -1.89 22.57 -0.79
CA THR A 143 -0.53 22.59 -0.26
C THR A 143 -0.45 21.85 1.06
N LEU A 144 0.63 21.15 1.29
CA LEU A 144 1.01 20.56 2.59
C LEU A 144 2.49 20.85 2.84
N MET A 145 2.85 21.30 4.03
CA MET A 145 4.25 21.62 4.39
C MET A 145 4.91 22.64 3.42
N GLY A 146 4.09 23.54 2.85
CA GLY A 146 4.56 24.52 1.87
C GLY A 146 4.82 23.97 0.46
N GLN A 147 4.52 22.70 0.20
CA GLN A 147 4.64 22.07 -1.12
C GLN A 147 3.26 21.95 -1.78
N ALA A 148 3.23 22.10 -3.09
CA ALA A 148 2.02 21.88 -3.88
C ALA A 148 1.63 20.40 -3.89
N LEU A 149 0.33 20.14 -3.87
CA LEU A 149 -0.26 18.81 -3.91
C LEU A 149 -0.79 18.51 -5.32
N ALA A 150 -0.41 17.36 -5.85
CA ALA A 150 -1.10 16.75 -6.98
C ALA A 150 -2.18 15.82 -6.44
N ILE A 151 -3.43 16.25 -6.52
CA ILE A 151 -4.60 15.50 -6.03
C ILE A 151 -5.03 14.50 -7.11
N ASP A 152 -5.33 13.29 -6.68
CA ASP A 152 -5.77 12.21 -7.53
C ASP A 152 -7.29 12.05 -7.42
N ASP A 153 -8.02 12.70 -8.33
CA ASP A 153 -9.48 12.79 -8.29
C ASP A 153 -10.19 11.46 -8.53
N GLU A 154 -9.53 10.46 -9.15
CA GLU A 154 -10.13 9.13 -9.37
C GLU A 154 -10.43 8.38 -8.07
N PHE A 155 -9.78 8.73 -6.96
CA PHE A 155 -10.03 8.14 -5.65
C PHE A 155 -11.25 8.71 -4.93
N ARG A 156 -11.86 9.78 -5.45
CA ARG A 156 -13.05 10.40 -4.88
C ARG A 156 -14.24 9.43 -4.83
N GLU A 157 -14.44 8.65 -5.88
CA GLU A 157 -15.50 7.64 -5.92
C GLU A 157 -15.34 6.53 -4.87
N LEU A 158 -14.12 6.32 -4.39
CA LEU A 158 -13.79 5.40 -3.30
C LEU A 158 -13.89 6.05 -1.91
N ASN A 159 -14.36 7.30 -1.85
CA ASN A 159 -14.35 8.13 -0.64
C ASN A 159 -12.94 8.18 0.00
N MET A 160 -11.93 8.36 -0.82
CA MET A 160 -10.52 8.39 -0.44
C MET A 160 -9.88 9.62 -1.04
N PHE A 161 -9.30 10.48 -0.19
CA PHE A 161 -8.48 11.59 -0.62
C PHE A 161 -7.04 11.11 -0.74
N ARG A 162 -6.49 11.12 -1.95
CA ARG A 162 -5.10 10.80 -2.23
C ARG A 162 -4.42 12.00 -2.86
N ALA A 163 -3.22 12.30 -2.39
CA ALA A 163 -2.40 13.33 -2.98
C ALA A 163 -0.91 12.96 -2.94
N SER A 164 -0.18 13.45 -3.91
CA SER A 164 1.28 13.34 -3.98
C SER A 164 1.93 14.73 -3.97
N MET A 165 3.17 14.79 -3.48
CA MET A 165 4.01 15.99 -3.42
C MET A 165 5.26 15.80 -4.27
N GLU A 166 6.01 16.88 -4.45
CA GLU A 166 7.37 16.80 -4.99
C GLU A 166 8.18 15.74 -4.23
N LYS A 167 9.20 15.19 -4.83
CA LYS A 167 9.99 14.08 -4.30
C LYS A 167 9.27 12.73 -4.18
N GLY A 168 8.00 12.64 -4.61
CA GLY A 168 7.23 11.40 -4.60
C GLY A 168 6.68 11.00 -3.24
N HIS A 169 6.61 11.92 -2.27
CA HIS A 169 5.84 11.69 -1.05
C HIS A 169 4.36 11.58 -1.39
N GLN A 170 3.64 10.74 -0.67
CA GLN A 170 2.20 10.54 -0.88
C GLN A 170 1.50 10.49 0.47
N PHE A 171 0.25 10.94 0.49
CA PHE A 171 -0.61 10.68 1.64
C PHE A 171 -2.03 10.32 1.20
N ILE A 172 -2.70 9.58 2.06
CA ILE A 172 -4.05 9.10 1.83
C ILE A 172 -4.87 9.36 3.09
N ILE A 173 -6.04 9.95 2.92
CA ILE A 173 -7.03 10.14 3.99
C ILE A 173 -8.30 9.41 3.58
N ARG A 174 -8.83 8.57 4.46
CA ARG A 174 -10.07 7.86 4.20
C ARG A 174 -10.82 7.52 5.48
N PRO A 175 -12.17 7.50 5.47
CA PRO A 175 -12.93 6.97 6.59
C PRO A 175 -12.78 5.44 6.66
N SER A 176 -12.87 4.90 7.86
CA SER A 176 -13.01 3.45 8.05
C SER A 176 -14.44 3.02 7.72
N GLY A 177 -14.58 1.90 7.01
CA GLY A 177 -15.90 1.33 6.68
C GLY A 177 -16.60 0.65 7.87
N THR A 178 -15.83 0.24 8.88
CA THR A 178 -16.33 -0.57 10.01
C THR A 178 -16.21 0.13 11.37
N GLU A 179 -15.37 1.14 11.47
CA GLU A 179 -15.05 1.81 12.73
C GLU A 179 -15.31 3.31 12.60
N LEU A 180 -15.58 3.97 13.71
CA LEU A 180 -15.79 5.42 13.78
C LEU A 180 -14.43 6.13 13.79
N LYS A 181 -13.74 6.14 12.65
CA LYS A 181 -12.45 6.82 12.51
C LYS A 181 -12.13 7.20 11.07
N VAL A 182 -11.38 8.27 10.93
CA VAL A 182 -10.74 8.67 9.68
C VAL A 182 -9.26 8.30 9.78
N LYS A 183 -8.79 7.48 8.86
CA LYS A 183 -7.40 7.01 8.80
C LYS A 183 -6.59 7.91 7.89
N ILE A 184 -5.36 8.20 8.30
CA ILE A 184 -4.37 8.97 7.56
C ILE A 184 -3.15 8.09 7.36
N TYR A 185 -2.66 8.00 6.13
CA TYR A 185 -1.47 7.26 5.75
C TYR A 185 -0.50 8.23 5.07
N ALA A 186 0.73 8.27 5.53
CA ALA A 186 1.82 9.02 4.93
C ALA A 186 2.90 8.08 4.42
N PHE A 187 3.38 8.36 3.22
CA PHE A 187 4.47 7.63 2.57
C PHE A 187 5.51 8.64 2.14
N ALA A 188 6.64 8.63 2.80
CA ALA A 188 7.73 9.56 2.51
C ALA A 188 8.91 8.83 1.85
N LYS A 189 9.46 9.43 0.80
CA LYS A 189 10.70 8.99 0.16
C LYS A 189 11.88 9.80 0.69
N GLY A 190 13.04 9.17 0.78
CA GLY A 190 14.28 9.82 1.21
C GLY A 190 15.50 9.15 0.60
N SER A 191 16.63 9.84 0.68
CA SER A 191 17.95 9.29 0.30
C SER A 191 18.55 8.42 1.40
N SER A 192 18.00 8.51 2.62
CA SER A 192 18.35 7.67 3.78
C SER A 192 17.09 7.32 4.56
N GLU A 193 17.21 6.31 5.42
CA GLU A 193 16.12 5.90 6.32
C GLU A 193 15.71 7.05 7.26
N GLU A 194 16.70 7.76 7.82
CA GLU A 194 16.46 8.89 8.73
C GLU A 194 15.71 10.05 8.03
N GLU A 195 16.10 10.38 6.78
CA GLU A 195 15.40 11.40 6.00
C GLU A 195 13.95 10.99 5.74
N ALA A 196 13.73 9.77 5.25
CA ALA A 196 12.39 9.27 4.95
C ALA A 196 11.50 9.24 6.20
N ASP A 197 12.05 8.81 7.36
CA ASP A 197 11.32 8.77 8.62
C ASP A 197 10.92 10.16 9.10
N LYS A 198 11.86 11.11 9.08
CA LYS A 198 11.62 12.51 9.45
C LYS A 198 10.58 13.19 8.56
N GLU A 199 10.63 12.92 7.25
CA GLU A 199 9.62 13.48 6.34
C GLU A 199 8.23 12.83 6.58
N ALA A 200 8.17 11.51 6.81
CA ALA A 200 6.90 10.86 7.16
C ALA A 200 6.29 11.38 8.47
N GLU A 201 7.12 11.70 9.48
CA GLU A 201 6.66 12.29 10.73
C GLU A 201 6.02 13.66 10.56
N LYS A 202 6.57 14.48 9.69
CA LYS A 202 6.02 15.82 9.43
C LYS A 202 4.68 15.79 8.70
N MET A 203 4.36 14.69 8.00
CA MET A 203 3.15 14.54 7.21
C MET A 203 1.93 14.08 8.03
N ILE A 204 2.14 13.63 9.27
CA ILE A 204 1.11 13.17 10.21
C ILE A 204 0.93 14.10 11.36
#